data_cffd96a5edc99bcf5a2ea2d26bc567fa
#
_entry.id   cffd96a5edc99bcf5a2ea2d26bc567fa
#
_cell.length_a   1.000
_cell.length_b   1.000
_cell.length_c   1.000
_cell.angle_alpha   90.00
_cell.angle_beta   90.00
_cell.angle_gamma   90.00
#
_symmetry.space_group_name_H-M   'P 1'
#
loop_
_entity.id
_entity.type
_entity.pdbx_description
1 polymer ?
#
loop_
_entity_poly.entity_id
_entity_poly.type
_entity_poly.pdbx_seq_one_letter_code
_entity_poly.pdbx_strand_id
1 'polypeptide(L)'
;MTKNAQVTVPEIIDSVEALTAKMAAMREAQKVFATYTQEQVDKIFYEAAKAANQQRIPLAKMAVAETGMGVVEDKVIKNNYAAEYIYNAYKNTKTCGVI
;
A
#
# COMPACT_ATOMS: atom_id res chain seq x y z
N MET A 1 -4.68 18.00 -14.52
CA MET A 1 -4.20 17.99 -13.92
C MET A 1 -4.10 17.64 -12.91
N THR A 2 -3.73 17.34 -12.65
CA THR A 2 -3.75 16.88 -11.61
C THR A 2 -3.48 17.67 -10.64
N LYS A 3 -3.91 17.68 -10.08
CA LYS A 3 -3.68 18.25 -9.18
C LYS A 3 -2.64 17.93 -8.53
N ASN A 4 -2.08 18.45 -8.25
CA ASN A 4 -0.98 18.10 -7.69
C ASN A 4 -1.14 17.47 -6.46
N ALA A 5 -0.63 16.41 -6.40
CA ALA A 5 -0.58 15.73 -5.25
C ALA A 5 0.21 16.50 -4.31
N GLN A 6 -0.39 16.97 -3.28
CA GLN A 6 0.33 17.57 -2.27
C GLN A 6 0.92 16.57 -1.39
N VAL A 7 2.19 16.67 -1.14
CA VAL A 7 2.85 15.86 -0.15
C VAL A 7 2.50 16.46 1.19
N THR A 8 1.61 15.81 1.91
CA THR A 8 1.23 16.28 3.23
C THR A 8 2.10 15.61 4.28
N VAL A 9 2.39 16.34 5.34
CA VAL A 9 3.08 15.77 6.48
C VAL A 9 2.15 14.77 7.15
N PRO A 10 2.59 13.55 7.42
CA PRO A 10 1.72 12.58 8.06
C PRO A 10 1.26 13.06 9.43
N GLU A 11 0.02 12.78 9.74
CA GLU A 11 -0.57 13.10 11.02
C GLU A 11 0.06 12.22 12.09
N ILE A 12 0.45 12.82 13.21
CA ILE A 12 1.04 12.06 14.31
C ILE A 12 -0.07 11.61 15.23
N ILE A 13 -0.18 10.30 15.43
CA ILE A 13 -1.18 9.71 16.29
C ILE A 13 -0.47 9.27 17.57
N ASP A 14 -0.47 10.14 18.57
CA ASP A 14 0.26 9.88 19.80
C ASP A 14 -0.60 10.06 21.05
N SER A 15 -1.91 10.05 20.90
CA SER A 15 -2.83 10.13 22.04
C SER A 15 -4.04 9.23 21.79
N VAL A 16 -4.77 8.91 22.87
CA VAL A 16 -5.96 8.08 22.75
C VAL A 16 -7.03 8.81 21.93
N GLU A 17 -7.17 10.12 22.14
CA GLU A 17 -8.14 10.89 21.38
C GLU A 17 -7.84 10.88 19.89
N ALA A 18 -6.56 11.08 19.53
CA ALA A 18 -6.16 11.07 18.12
C ALA A 18 -6.37 9.70 17.51
N LEU A 19 -6.05 8.64 18.23
CA LEU A 19 -6.25 7.27 17.76
C LEU A 19 -7.73 6.98 17.54
N THR A 20 -8.58 7.36 18.51
CA THR A 20 -10.02 7.12 18.41
C THR A 20 -10.60 7.85 17.20
N ALA A 21 -10.20 9.11 16.98
CA ALA A 21 -10.67 9.87 15.84
C ALA A 21 -10.22 9.23 14.52
N LYS A 22 -8.98 8.75 14.47
CA LYS A 22 -8.48 8.09 13.26
C LYS A 22 -9.23 6.79 13.00
N MET A 23 -9.51 6.02 14.04
CA MET A 23 -10.26 4.78 13.89
C MET A 23 -11.67 5.04 13.35
N ALA A 24 -12.32 6.10 13.85
CA ALA A 24 -13.65 6.45 13.36
C ALA A 24 -13.61 6.82 11.87
N ALA A 25 -12.60 7.60 11.46
CA ALA A 25 -12.44 7.97 10.05
C ALA A 25 -12.19 6.73 9.18
N MET A 26 -11.40 5.78 9.67
CA MET A 26 -11.13 4.56 8.95
C MET A 26 -12.38 3.70 8.80
N ARG A 27 -13.25 3.68 9.81
CA ARG A 27 -14.51 2.94 9.72
C ARG A 27 -15.42 3.52 8.64
N GLU A 28 -15.46 4.86 8.53
CA GLU A 28 -16.25 5.48 7.48
C GLU A 28 -15.69 5.15 6.11
N ALA A 29 -14.36 5.17 5.97
CA ALA A 29 -13.71 4.79 4.72
C ALA A 29 -14.02 3.33 4.38
N GLN A 30 -14.02 2.45 5.39
CA GLN A 30 -14.33 1.04 5.18
C GLN A 30 -15.75 0.84 4.65
N LYS A 31 -16.71 1.62 5.14
CA LYS A 31 -18.09 1.52 4.64
C LYS A 31 -18.16 1.81 3.15
N VAL A 32 -17.42 2.80 2.70
CA VAL A 32 -17.36 3.14 1.28
C VAL A 32 -16.66 2.02 0.50
N PHE A 33 -15.51 1.58 1.00
CA PHE A 33 -14.74 0.54 0.33
C PHE A 33 -15.52 -0.76 0.21
N ALA A 34 -16.35 -1.06 1.21
CA ALA A 34 -17.16 -2.29 1.20
C ALA A 34 -18.17 -2.31 0.05
N THR A 35 -18.46 -1.17 -0.57
CA THR A 35 -19.36 -1.12 -1.71
C THR A 35 -18.66 -1.29 -3.06
N TYR A 36 -17.34 -1.40 -3.06
CA TYR A 36 -16.59 -1.46 -4.32
C TYR A 36 -16.79 -2.79 -5.02
N THR A 37 -16.77 -2.74 -6.34
CA THR A 37 -16.86 -3.95 -7.17
C THR A 37 -15.50 -4.62 -7.26
N GLN A 38 -15.50 -5.88 -7.71
CA GLN A 38 -14.23 -6.59 -7.92
C GLN A 38 -13.34 -5.84 -8.91
N GLU A 39 -13.94 -5.24 -9.94
CA GLU A 39 -13.20 -4.50 -10.94
C GLU A 39 -12.49 -3.30 -10.31
N GLN A 40 -13.18 -2.57 -9.42
CA GLN A 40 -12.57 -1.44 -8.73
C GLN A 40 -11.44 -1.89 -7.80
N VAL A 41 -11.64 -2.99 -7.08
CA VAL A 41 -10.62 -3.53 -6.18
C VAL A 41 -9.42 -4.03 -6.98
N ASP A 42 -9.66 -4.69 -8.11
CA ASP A 42 -8.57 -5.16 -8.97
C ASP A 42 -7.73 -4.00 -9.48
N LYS A 43 -8.36 -2.88 -9.82
CA LYS A 43 -7.63 -1.70 -10.26
C LYS A 43 -6.76 -1.14 -9.15
N ILE A 44 -7.30 -1.10 -7.94
CA ILE A 44 -6.54 -0.64 -6.77
C ILE A 44 -5.33 -1.54 -6.54
N PHE A 45 -5.53 -2.85 -6.60
CA PHE A 45 -4.46 -3.83 -6.43
C PHE A 45 -3.37 -3.62 -7.48
N TYR A 46 -3.78 -3.45 -8.74
CA TYR A 46 -2.82 -3.22 -9.81
C TYR A 46 -2.02 -1.94 -9.60
N GLU A 47 -2.70 -0.83 -9.28
CA GLU A 47 -2.01 0.45 -9.11
C GLU A 47 -1.06 0.42 -7.91
N ALA A 48 -1.47 -0.22 -6.83
CA ALA A 48 -0.63 -0.35 -5.64
C ALA A 48 0.62 -1.19 -5.95
N ALA A 49 0.44 -2.33 -6.62
CA ALA A 49 1.55 -3.19 -6.99
C ALA A 49 2.50 -2.48 -7.94
N LYS A 50 1.96 -1.76 -8.90
CA LYS A 50 2.76 -1.01 -9.87
C LYS A 50 3.58 0.07 -9.19
N ALA A 51 2.96 0.84 -8.30
CA ALA A 51 3.65 1.90 -7.57
C ALA A 51 4.76 1.33 -6.71
N ALA A 52 4.48 0.23 -6.00
CA ALA A 52 5.48 -0.42 -5.16
C ALA A 52 6.66 -0.92 -5.98
N ASN A 53 6.37 -1.51 -7.15
CA ASN A 53 7.44 -2.04 -7.99
C ASN A 53 8.30 -0.92 -8.59
N GLN A 54 7.68 0.19 -8.94
CA GLN A 54 8.43 1.35 -9.44
C GLN A 54 9.38 1.92 -8.40
N GLN A 55 9.06 1.73 -7.12
CA GLN A 55 9.87 2.25 -6.03
C GLN A 55 10.72 1.15 -5.35
N ARG A 56 10.85 -0.02 -5.98
CA ARG A 56 11.54 -1.15 -5.35
C ARG A 56 13.00 -0.84 -5.00
N ILE A 57 13.66 -0.04 -5.83
CA ILE A 57 15.06 0.30 -5.59
C ILE A 57 15.20 1.38 -4.50
N PRO A 58 14.51 2.54 -4.60
CA PRO A 58 14.59 3.52 -3.54
C PRO A 58 14.17 2.97 -2.18
N LEU A 59 13.12 2.15 -2.14
CA LEU A 59 12.65 1.57 -0.89
C LEU A 59 13.68 0.61 -0.29
N ALA A 60 14.38 -0.17 -1.12
CA ALA A 60 15.42 -1.06 -0.64
C ALA A 60 16.56 -0.26 0.00
N LYS A 61 16.96 0.84 -0.64
CA LYS A 61 18.03 1.69 -0.11
C LYS A 61 17.62 2.31 1.22
N MET A 62 16.39 2.81 1.31
CA MET A 62 15.88 3.40 2.54
C MET A 62 15.83 2.38 3.67
N ALA A 63 15.36 1.17 3.38
CA ALA A 63 15.25 0.13 4.39
C ALA A 63 16.61 -0.22 4.99
N VAL A 64 17.63 -0.39 4.14
CA VAL A 64 18.97 -0.72 4.63
C VAL A 64 19.55 0.45 5.41
N ALA A 65 19.37 1.67 4.92
CA ALA A 65 19.89 2.86 5.59
C ALA A 65 19.24 3.05 6.96
N GLU A 66 17.94 2.78 7.06
CA GLU A 66 17.20 2.99 8.29
C GLU A 66 17.48 1.90 9.32
N THR A 67 17.52 0.64 8.88
CA THR A 67 17.61 -0.48 9.80
C THR A 67 19.04 -1.00 10.00
N GLY A 68 19.93 -0.72 9.07
CA GLY A 68 21.26 -1.32 9.07
C GLY A 68 21.24 -2.82 8.81
N MET A 69 20.13 -3.35 8.34
CA MET A 69 19.98 -4.80 8.14
C MET A 69 19.79 -5.13 6.68
N GLY A 70 20.47 -6.18 6.25
CA GLY A 70 20.32 -6.70 4.90
C GLY A 70 21.20 -6.01 3.90
N VAL A 71 21.06 -6.41 2.65
CA VAL A 71 21.84 -5.93 1.52
C VAL A 71 20.86 -5.33 0.52
N VAL A 72 21.21 -4.15 -0.04
CA VAL A 72 20.31 -3.43 -0.94
C VAL A 72 19.90 -4.29 -2.12
N GLU A 73 20.84 -4.97 -2.75
CA GLU A 73 20.56 -5.78 -3.93
C GLU A 73 19.57 -6.90 -3.65
N ASP A 74 19.69 -7.53 -2.49
CA ASP A 74 18.77 -8.59 -2.11
C ASP A 74 17.38 -8.04 -1.80
N LYS A 75 17.32 -6.85 -1.21
CA LYS A 75 16.03 -6.22 -0.93
C LYS A 75 15.33 -5.75 -2.18
N VAL A 76 16.08 -5.36 -3.22
CA VAL A 76 15.48 -5.03 -4.51
C VAL A 76 14.81 -6.27 -5.10
N ILE A 77 15.48 -7.43 -5.04
CA ILE A 77 14.92 -8.68 -5.53
C ILE A 77 13.67 -9.05 -4.73
N LYS A 78 13.74 -8.93 -3.42
CA LYS A 78 12.61 -9.22 -2.53
C LYS A 78 11.44 -8.29 -2.85
N ASN A 79 11.69 -7.01 -3.01
CA ASN A 79 10.64 -6.04 -3.31
C ASN A 79 9.98 -6.31 -4.65
N ASN A 80 10.77 -6.69 -5.65
CA ASN A 80 10.22 -7.06 -6.95
C ASN A 80 9.35 -8.31 -6.84
N TYR A 81 9.80 -9.30 -6.07
CA TYR A 81 9.01 -10.50 -5.86
C TYR A 81 7.66 -10.16 -5.25
N ALA A 82 7.66 -9.34 -4.19
CA ALA A 82 6.43 -8.98 -3.51
C ALA A 82 5.50 -8.15 -4.39
N ALA A 83 6.05 -7.25 -5.20
CA ALA A 83 5.23 -6.34 -5.99
C ALA A 83 4.80 -6.91 -7.33
N GLU A 84 5.66 -7.70 -7.97
CA GLU A 84 5.37 -8.19 -9.32
C GLU A 84 4.94 -9.65 -9.32
N TYR A 85 5.73 -10.54 -8.72
CA TYR A 85 5.41 -11.95 -8.71
C TYR A 85 4.12 -12.25 -7.98
N ILE A 86 3.96 -11.68 -6.79
CA ILE A 86 2.77 -11.91 -5.99
C ILE A 86 1.55 -11.31 -6.68
N TYR A 87 1.70 -10.12 -7.26
CA TYR A 87 0.59 -9.53 -8.01
C TYR A 87 0.15 -10.46 -9.15
N ASN A 88 1.09 -10.94 -9.96
CA ASN A 88 0.76 -11.79 -11.09
C ASN A 88 0.14 -13.12 -10.66
N ALA A 89 0.54 -13.63 -9.50
CA ALA A 89 0.01 -14.88 -8.98
C ALA A 89 -1.45 -14.75 -8.53
N TYR A 90 -1.83 -13.58 -8.04
CA TYR A 90 -3.14 -13.40 -7.38
C TYR A 90 -4.07 -12.40 -8.05
N LYS A 91 -3.65 -11.79 -9.16
CA LYS A 91 -4.44 -10.72 -9.77
C LYS A 91 -5.82 -11.17 -10.24
N ASN A 92 -6.02 -12.46 -10.46
CA ASN A 92 -7.30 -12.97 -10.91
C ASN A 92 -8.11 -13.61 -9.77
N THR A 93 -7.67 -13.43 -8.53
CA THR A 93 -8.36 -13.99 -7.39
C THR A 93 -9.61 -13.16 -7.07
N LYS A 94 -10.72 -13.84 -6.86
CA LYS A 94 -11.95 -13.16 -6.47
C LYS A 94 -11.88 -12.85 -4.98
N THR A 95 -11.90 -11.57 -4.65
CA THR A 95 -11.74 -11.12 -3.26
C THR A 95 -12.94 -10.35 -2.74
N CYS A 96 -13.94 -10.07 -3.59
CA CYS A 96 -15.14 -9.37 -3.19
C CYS A 96 -16.30 -10.35 -3.05
N GLY A 97 -17.12 -10.14 -2.02
CA GLY A 97 -18.29 -10.96 -1.78
C GLY A 97 -18.27 -11.61 -0.43
N VAL A 98 -19.25 -12.48 -0.20
CA VAL A 98 -19.39 -13.19 1.06
C VAL A 98 -18.74 -14.57 0.91
N ILE A 99 -18.00 -14.96 1.93
CA ILE A 99 -17.38 -16.28 1.98
C ILE A 99 -18.10 -17.17 2.98
#